data_d7a120183336e3d0d4e5ec38540a3530
#
_entry.id   d7a120183336e3d0d4e5ec38540a3530
#
_cell.length_a   1.000
_cell.length_b   1.000
_cell.length_c   1.000
_cell.angle_alpha   90.00
_cell.angle_beta   90.00
_cell.angle_gamma   90.00
#
_symmetry.space_group_name_H-M   'P 1'
#
loop_
_entity.id
_entity.type
_entity.pdbx_description
1 polymer ?
#
loop_
_entity_poly.entity_id
_entity_poly.type
_entity_poly.pdbx_seq_one_letter_code
_entity_poly.pdbx_strand_id
1 'polypeptide(L)'
;MRFVQPLSLDEIIGIIGHPVTIVGNTEGMVTGVNEFHSVEEGELTFVDCDKYYQRILQSKASFILINQDNLACPEGKTLIVTSDPLSDYLQIVRKFIRFNPQSTAIHPSAVIGEGTIIQPLVFIGENVKIGKNCLIHSNVSIYADTVIGDNVIIHSNSTIGGDACYFQKRPDGWVKLDSCGNTIIESDVEIGCGCCIDKGVSGTTFIGQGTKFDNLVQVGHDTHIGKRVLLGAQSGIAGCTYIDDDCKIWAKSCVNKDLYIAKNTVLYAVSALDKSVQQEGCTLFGMPAIDAATKWKEMILIKNLPKLYETVKELQDKEKGRM
;
A
#
# COMPACT_ATOMS: atom_id res chain seq x y z
N MET A 1 9.77 4.32 -8.58
CA MET A 1 10.91 3.67 -9.32
C MET A 1 11.93 4.72 -9.69
N ARG A 2 13.19 4.54 -9.33
CA ARG A 2 14.30 5.42 -9.78
C ARG A 2 14.94 4.85 -11.05
N PHE A 3 15.27 5.72 -11.99
CA PHE A 3 16.01 5.32 -13.19
C PHE A 3 17.49 5.10 -12.88
N VAL A 4 18.11 4.13 -13.56
CA VAL A 4 19.56 3.88 -13.45
C VAL A 4 20.36 5.11 -13.91
N GLN A 5 19.88 5.78 -14.96
CA GLN A 5 20.39 7.07 -15.43
C GLN A 5 19.21 8.02 -15.57
N PRO A 6 19.32 9.26 -15.09
CA PRO A 6 18.30 10.27 -15.29
C PRO A 6 18.05 10.51 -16.79
N LEU A 7 16.81 10.79 -17.15
CA LEU A 7 16.39 11.05 -18.53
C LEU A 7 16.12 12.53 -18.74
N SER A 8 16.46 13.03 -19.91
CA SER A 8 16.05 14.35 -20.36
C SER A 8 14.54 14.41 -20.62
N LEU A 9 13.98 15.61 -20.65
CA LEU A 9 12.60 15.81 -21.03
C LEU A 9 12.30 15.31 -22.46
N ASP A 10 13.23 15.51 -23.39
CA ASP A 10 13.11 15.02 -24.77
C ASP A 10 13.06 13.50 -24.84
N GLU A 11 13.83 12.80 -24.02
CA GLU A 11 13.77 11.33 -23.93
C GLU A 11 12.44 10.85 -23.38
N ILE A 12 11.89 11.53 -22.37
CA ILE A 12 10.54 11.25 -21.81
C ILE A 12 9.48 11.45 -22.92
N ILE A 13 9.52 12.59 -23.64
CA ILE A 13 8.61 12.87 -24.76
C ILE A 13 8.76 11.80 -25.86
N GLY A 14 10.00 11.41 -26.15
CA GLY A 14 10.27 10.32 -27.10
C GLY A 14 9.68 8.97 -26.69
N ILE A 15 9.61 8.67 -25.39
CA ILE A 15 8.93 7.48 -24.85
C ILE A 15 7.42 7.61 -25.00
N ILE A 16 6.83 8.78 -24.68
CA ILE A 16 5.41 9.07 -24.85
C ILE A 16 4.96 8.92 -26.30
N GLY A 17 5.79 9.33 -27.27
CA GLY A 17 5.63 9.03 -28.70
C GLY A 17 4.51 9.79 -29.42
N HIS A 18 3.93 10.80 -28.82
CA HIS A 18 2.96 11.71 -29.44
C HIS A 18 3.18 13.16 -28.95
N PRO A 19 2.63 14.17 -29.66
CA PRO A 19 2.78 15.58 -29.26
C PRO A 19 2.21 15.87 -27.89
N VAL A 20 3.00 16.59 -27.08
CA VAL A 20 2.61 17.10 -25.76
C VAL A 20 2.92 18.60 -25.67
N THR A 21 2.28 19.32 -24.79
CA THR A 21 2.60 20.73 -24.52
C THR A 21 3.37 20.83 -23.21
N ILE A 22 4.50 21.56 -23.22
CA ILE A 22 5.32 21.76 -22.05
C ILE A 22 5.06 23.15 -21.47
N VAL A 23 4.81 23.23 -20.17
CA VAL A 23 4.64 24.49 -19.44
C VAL A 23 5.57 24.49 -18.22
N GLY A 24 6.33 25.56 -18.06
CA GLY A 24 7.27 25.74 -16.93
C GLY A 24 8.73 25.49 -17.31
N ASN A 25 9.52 24.93 -16.39
CA ASN A 25 10.96 24.73 -16.58
C ASN A 25 11.22 23.55 -17.55
N THR A 26 11.96 23.79 -18.61
CA THR A 26 12.36 22.76 -19.58
C THR A 26 13.77 22.21 -19.31
N GLU A 27 14.52 22.80 -18.40
CA GLU A 27 15.85 22.37 -18.01
C GLU A 27 15.73 21.47 -16.79
N GLY A 28 16.09 20.22 -16.91
CA GLY A 28 16.05 19.29 -15.79
C GLY A 28 16.08 17.84 -16.27
N MET A 29 16.49 16.96 -15.38
CA MET A 29 16.55 15.53 -15.64
C MET A 29 15.53 14.82 -14.79
N VAL A 30 14.73 13.94 -15.39
CA VAL A 30 13.80 13.06 -14.70
C VAL A 30 14.57 11.90 -14.09
N THR A 31 14.61 11.84 -12.77
CA THR A 31 15.38 10.83 -12.01
C THR A 31 14.61 9.55 -11.76
N GLY A 32 13.30 9.57 -11.99
CA GLY A 32 12.41 8.43 -11.76
C GLY A 32 10.96 8.79 -11.93
N VAL A 33 10.09 7.82 -11.65
CA VAL A 33 8.63 7.97 -11.64
C VAL A 33 8.07 7.51 -10.31
N ASN A 34 7.06 8.22 -9.79
CA ASN A 34 6.41 7.84 -8.56
C ASN A 34 4.97 8.36 -8.50
N GLU A 35 4.12 7.75 -7.69
CA GLU A 35 2.79 8.27 -7.41
C GLU A 35 2.90 9.50 -6.48
N PHE A 36 1.90 10.38 -6.55
CA PHE A 36 1.94 11.71 -5.92
C PHE A 36 2.18 11.70 -4.39
N HIS A 37 1.83 10.64 -3.69
CA HIS A 37 2.01 10.50 -2.24
C HIS A 37 3.44 10.11 -1.83
N SER A 38 4.24 9.60 -2.78
CA SER A 38 5.61 9.12 -2.54
C SER A 38 6.65 9.80 -3.44
N VAL A 39 6.21 10.73 -4.31
CA VAL A 39 7.08 11.40 -5.27
C VAL A 39 8.05 12.36 -4.58
N GLU A 40 9.31 12.35 -5.04
CA GLU A 40 10.38 13.22 -4.56
C GLU A 40 10.83 14.19 -5.66
N GLU A 41 11.68 15.15 -5.28
CA GLU A 41 12.28 16.13 -6.20
C GLU A 41 13.06 15.41 -7.32
N GLY A 42 12.92 15.90 -8.55
CA GLY A 42 13.49 15.29 -9.75
C GLY A 42 12.63 14.15 -10.34
N GLU A 43 11.60 13.67 -9.65
CA GLU A 43 10.75 12.60 -10.16
C GLU A 43 9.52 13.13 -10.92
N LEU A 44 8.99 12.25 -11.77
CA LEU A 44 7.78 12.46 -12.55
C LEU A 44 6.59 11.74 -11.92
N THR A 45 5.45 12.42 -11.88
CA THR A 45 4.15 11.87 -11.48
C THR A 45 3.07 12.20 -12.51
N PHE A 46 1.86 11.71 -12.29
CA PHE A 46 0.72 12.02 -13.17
C PHE A 46 -0.53 12.40 -12.38
N VAL A 47 -1.45 13.10 -13.06
CA VAL A 47 -2.80 13.39 -12.58
C VAL A 47 -3.77 13.55 -13.74
N ASP A 48 -4.94 12.93 -13.62
CA ASP A 48 -6.02 12.97 -14.60
C ASP A 48 -7.40 13.27 -13.97
N CYS A 49 -7.43 13.71 -12.70
CA CYS A 49 -8.66 13.96 -11.96
C CYS A 49 -8.61 15.31 -11.23
N ASP A 50 -9.58 16.17 -11.49
CA ASP A 50 -9.66 17.56 -11.03
C ASP A 50 -9.47 17.74 -9.53
N LYS A 51 -10.04 16.85 -8.74
CA LYS A 51 -9.95 16.93 -7.27
C LYS A 51 -8.53 16.82 -6.73
N TYR A 52 -7.58 16.29 -7.54
CA TYR A 52 -6.19 16.09 -7.13
C TYR A 52 -5.22 17.12 -7.71
N TYR A 53 -5.62 17.96 -8.69
CA TYR A 53 -4.70 18.89 -9.33
C TYR A 53 -3.95 19.76 -8.33
N GLN A 54 -4.65 20.44 -7.43
CA GLN A 54 -4.00 21.32 -6.45
C GLN A 54 -3.02 20.57 -5.54
N ARG A 55 -3.39 19.38 -5.10
CA ARG A 55 -2.54 18.55 -4.23
C ARG A 55 -1.26 18.13 -4.94
N ILE A 56 -1.35 17.78 -6.24
CA ILE A 56 -0.21 17.32 -7.02
C ILE A 56 0.69 18.49 -7.41
N LEU A 57 0.13 19.65 -7.77
CA LEU A 57 0.90 20.86 -8.02
C LEU A 57 1.72 21.30 -6.79
N GLN A 58 1.25 21.00 -5.58
CA GLN A 58 1.94 21.26 -4.31
C GLN A 58 2.85 20.11 -3.85
N SER A 59 2.86 18.96 -4.53
CA SER A 59 3.73 17.82 -4.19
C SER A 59 5.20 18.15 -4.43
N LYS A 60 6.09 17.22 -4.08
CA LYS A 60 7.54 17.36 -4.35
C LYS A 60 7.91 17.08 -5.82
N ALA A 61 6.99 16.56 -6.64
CA ALA A 61 7.25 16.24 -8.04
C ALA A 61 7.84 17.43 -8.80
N SER A 62 8.90 17.22 -9.56
CA SER A 62 9.44 18.21 -10.48
C SER A 62 8.75 18.16 -11.85
N PHE A 63 8.27 16.99 -12.26
CA PHE A 63 7.61 16.77 -13.54
C PHE A 63 6.22 16.17 -13.33
N ILE A 64 5.20 16.71 -14.00
CA ILE A 64 3.81 16.30 -13.81
C ILE A 64 3.14 16.11 -15.16
N LEU A 65 2.75 14.88 -15.48
CA LEU A 65 1.82 14.57 -16.57
C LEU A 65 0.42 14.98 -16.15
N ILE A 66 -0.24 15.81 -16.97
CA ILE A 66 -1.53 16.41 -16.64
C ILE A 66 -2.40 16.59 -17.89
N ASN A 67 -3.72 16.46 -17.74
CA ASN A 67 -4.66 16.64 -18.86
C ASN A 67 -5.34 18.03 -18.88
N GLN A 68 -4.72 19.04 -18.26
CA GLN A 68 -5.27 20.38 -18.14
C GLN A 68 -4.19 21.43 -18.49
N ASP A 69 -4.47 22.27 -19.46
CA ASP A 69 -3.52 23.25 -20.01
C ASP A 69 -3.60 24.66 -19.39
N ASN A 70 -4.69 24.99 -18.72
CA ASN A 70 -4.97 26.32 -18.16
C ASN A 70 -4.54 26.49 -16.70
N LEU A 71 -3.81 25.53 -16.13
CA LEU A 71 -3.31 25.62 -14.77
C LEU A 71 -1.99 26.39 -14.70
N ALA A 72 -1.86 27.23 -13.68
CA ALA A 72 -0.59 27.90 -13.40
C ALA A 72 0.47 26.84 -12.99
N CYS A 73 1.59 26.81 -13.70
CA CYS A 73 2.72 25.98 -13.34
C CYS A 73 3.46 26.60 -12.14
N PRO A 74 3.62 25.88 -11.02
CA PRO A 74 4.40 26.37 -9.89
C PRO A 74 5.88 26.57 -10.29
N GLU A 75 6.56 27.51 -9.64
CA GLU A 75 7.97 27.74 -9.86
C GLU A 75 8.81 26.47 -9.63
N GLY A 76 9.78 26.23 -10.51
CA GLY A 76 10.66 25.04 -10.45
C GLY A 76 10.04 23.74 -10.95
N LYS A 77 8.79 23.73 -11.42
CA LYS A 77 8.11 22.54 -11.96
C LYS A 77 7.96 22.58 -13.47
N THR A 78 7.69 21.41 -14.02
CA THR A 78 7.38 21.19 -15.44
C THR A 78 6.04 20.45 -15.55
N LEU A 79 5.07 21.05 -16.24
CA LEU A 79 3.84 20.36 -16.60
C LEU A 79 4.00 19.81 -18.02
N ILE A 80 3.75 18.53 -18.19
CA ILE A 80 3.69 17.82 -19.47
C ILE A 80 2.20 17.60 -19.75
N VAL A 81 1.62 18.50 -20.54
CA VAL A 81 0.19 18.48 -20.84
C VAL A 81 -0.09 17.48 -21.95
N THR A 82 -0.91 16.50 -21.65
CA THR A 82 -1.31 15.38 -22.51
C THR A 82 -2.77 15.03 -22.32
N SER A 83 -3.39 14.40 -23.30
CA SER A 83 -4.79 13.98 -23.24
C SER A 83 -5.04 12.80 -22.30
N ASP A 84 -4.04 11.95 -22.05
CA ASP A 84 -4.15 10.77 -21.18
C ASP A 84 -2.89 10.55 -20.33
N PRO A 85 -2.75 11.32 -19.22
CA PRO A 85 -1.59 11.27 -18.34
C PRO A 85 -1.29 9.87 -17.78
N LEU A 86 -2.32 9.07 -17.48
CA LEU A 86 -2.12 7.71 -16.98
C LEU A 86 -1.48 6.80 -18.03
N SER A 87 -2.00 6.82 -19.26
CA SER A 87 -1.45 5.97 -20.33
C SER A 87 0.00 6.32 -20.63
N ASP A 88 0.32 7.62 -20.65
CA ASP A 88 1.69 8.10 -20.85
C ASP A 88 2.61 7.72 -19.69
N TYR A 89 2.14 7.87 -18.46
CA TYR A 89 2.87 7.40 -17.27
C TYR A 89 3.17 5.90 -17.34
N LEU A 90 2.16 5.09 -17.68
CA LEU A 90 2.32 3.64 -17.83
C LEU A 90 3.26 3.28 -18.97
N GLN A 91 3.25 4.03 -20.05
CA GLN A 91 4.18 3.82 -21.17
C GLN A 91 5.63 4.06 -20.73
N ILE A 92 5.87 5.11 -19.95
CA ILE A 92 7.19 5.38 -19.35
C ILE A 92 7.58 4.23 -18.41
N VAL A 93 6.70 3.85 -17.47
CA VAL A 93 6.96 2.75 -16.53
C VAL A 93 7.31 1.46 -17.27
N ARG A 94 6.49 1.06 -18.26
CA ARG A 94 6.66 -0.17 -19.04
C ARG A 94 7.95 -0.22 -19.88
N LYS A 95 8.54 0.93 -20.18
CA LYS A 95 9.85 0.99 -20.84
C LYS A 95 10.97 0.38 -20.00
N PHE A 96 10.84 0.47 -18.67
CA PHE A 96 11.87 0.05 -17.70
C PHE A 96 11.52 -1.24 -16.96
N ILE A 97 10.23 -1.59 -16.86
CA ILE A 97 9.80 -2.86 -16.28
C ILE A 97 9.75 -3.90 -17.40
N ARG A 98 10.54 -4.96 -17.27
CA ARG A 98 10.49 -6.12 -18.17
C ARG A 98 10.30 -7.37 -17.34
N PHE A 99 9.34 -8.19 -17.73
CA PHE A 99 9.25 -9.54 -17.19
C PHE A 99 10.35 -10.39 -17.81
N ASN A 100 11.33 -10.78 -16.99
CA ASN A 100 12.41 -11.69 -17.40
C ASN A 100 12.07 -13.08 -16.87
N PRO A 101 11.73 -14.05 -17.75
CA PRO A 101 11.49 -15.42 -17.33
C PRO A 101 12.71 -16.01 -16.62
N GLN A 102 12.50 -16.56 -15.43
CA GLN A 102 13.54 -17.18 -14.62
C GLN A 102 13.48 -18.69 -14.77
N SER A 103 14.61 -19.34 -15.04
CA SER A 103 14.73 -20.79 -15.24
C SER A 103 15.22 -21.55 -14.00
N THR A 104 15.67 -20.83 -12.97
CA THR A 104 16.20 -21.40 -11.72
C THR A 104 15.33 -21.01 -10.52
N ALA A 105 15.27 -21.82 -9.48
CA ALA A 105 14.53 -21.51 -8.28
C ALA A 105 15.07 -20.25 -7.56
N ILE A 106 16.38 -20.04 -7.58
CA ILE A 106 17.06 -18.87 -7.03
C ILE A 106 17.76 -18.14 -8.18
N HIS A 107 17.44 -16.85 -8.37
CA HIS A 107 18.06 -16.03 -9.40
C HIS A 107 19.55 -15.80 -9.10
N PRO A 108 20.46 -15.85 -10.10
CA PRO A 108 21.90 -15.67 -9.90
C PRO A 108 22.31 -14.33 -9.29
N SER A 109 21.50 -13.27 -9.43
CA SER A 109 21.76 -11.97 -8.80
C SER A 109 21.30 -11.88 -7.35
N ALA A 110 20.60 -12.90 -6.82
CA ALA A 110 20.17 -12.88 -5.44
C ALA A 110 21.35 -13.00 -4.48
N VAL A 111 21.31 -12.21 -3.40
CA VAL A 111 22.32 -12.22 -2.35
C VAL A 111 21.69 -12.76 -1.07
N ILE A 112 22.29 -13.86 -0.54
CA ILE A 112 21.78 -14.53 0.66
C ILE A 112 22.86 -14.48 1.74
N GLY A 113 22.50 -13.95 2.91
CA GLY A 113 23.39 -13.79 4.06
C GLY A 113 23.77 -15.13 4.72
N GLU A 114 24.88 -15.10 5.44
CA GLU A 114 25.42 -16.25 6.16
C GLU A 114 24.42 -16.82 7.18
N GLY A 115 24.35 -18.14 7.32
CA GLY A 115 23.47 -18.82 8.27
C GLY A 115 22.00 -18.88 7.85
N THR A 116 21.63 -18.29 6.72
CA THR A 116 20.25 -18.33 6.21
C THR A 116 19.93 -19.69 5.60
N ILE A 117 18.79 -20.25 6.00
CA ILE A 117 18.31 -21.56 5.57
C ILE A 117 17.15 -21.38 4.59
N ILE A 118 17.30 -21.92 3.38
CA ILE A 118 16.28 -21.93 2.33
C ILE A 118 15.77 -23.36 2.17
N GLN A 119 14.48 -23.57 2.44
CA GLN A 119 13.83 -24.87 2.27
C GLN A 119 13.55 -25.16 0.76
N PRO A 120 13.31 -26.43 0.37
CA PRO A 120 12.96 -26.78 -1.00
C PRO A 120 11.72 -26.04 -1.52
N LEU A 121 11.65 -25.87 -2.83
CA LEU A 121 10.55 -25.22 -3.55
C LEU A 121 10.36 -23.72 -3.26
N VAL A 122 11.39 -23.06 -2.74
CA VAL A 122 11.41 -21.62 -2.58
C VAL A 122 11.81 -20.97 -3.89
N PHE A 123 11.07 -19.95 -4.31
CA PHE A 123 11.40 -19.08 -5.44
C PHE A 123 12.00 -17.76 -4.94
N ILE A 124 13.17 -17.39 -5.44
CA ILE A 124 13.86 -16.12 -5.15
C ILE A 124 14.17 -15.42 -6.47
N GLY A 125 13.54 -14.25 -6.65
CA GLY A 125 13.62 -13.44 -7.86
C GLY A 125 14.90 -12.64 -8.01
N GLU A 126 14.96 -11.89 -9.10
CA GLU A 126 16.07 -11.02 -9.46
C GLU A 126 16.32 -9.94 -8.40
N ASN A 127 17.60 -9.65 -8.13
CA ASN A 127 18.06 -8.60 -7.20
C ASN A 127 17.56 -8.73 -5.74
N VAL A 128 17.00 -9.87 -5.36
CA VAL A 128 16.56 -10.10 -3.97
C VAL A 128 17.78 -10.12 -3.05
N LYS A 129 17.66 -9.44 -1.90
CA LYS A 129 18.67 -9.45 -0.83
C LYS A 129 18.06 -10.00 0.44
N ILE A 130 18.64 -11.08 0.98
CA ILE A 130 18.23 -11.69 2.24
C ILE A 130 19.39 -11.58 3.22
N GLY A 131 19.11 -11.10 4.42
CA GLY A 131 20.09 -10.97 5.50
C GLY A 131 20.55 -12.29 6.06
N LYS A 132 21.19 -12.23 7.23
CA LYS A 132 21.78 -13.38 7.93
C LYS A 132 20.76 -14.11 8.80
N ASN A 133 21.02 -15.41 9.05
CA ASN A 133 20.27 -16.24 10.00
C ASN A 133 18.74 -16.25 9.74
N CYS A 134 18.32 -16.07 8.50
CA CYS A 134 16.91 -16.16 8.13
C CYS A 134 16.47 -17.62 7.94
N LEU A 135 15.17 -17.89 8.11
CA LEU A 135 14.57 -19.19 7.83
C LEU A 135 13.41 -19.00 6.84
N ILE A 136 13.61 -19.48 5.61
CA ILE A 136 12.61 -19.40 4.55
C ILE A 136 12.05 -20.81 4.33
N HIS A 137 10.81 -21.01 4.75
CA HIS A 137 10.13 -22.30 4.64
C HIS A 137 9.73 -22.63 3.20
N SER A 138 9.36 -23.90 2.98
CA SER A 138 9.01 -24.42 1.65
C SER A 138 7.86 -23.67 0.99
N ASN A 139 7.88 -23.61 -0.35
CA ASN A 139 6.85 -22.93 -1.19
C ASN A 139 6.72 -21.42 -0.94
N VAL A 140 7.69 -20.76 -0.36
CA VAL A 140 7.73 -19.30 -0.28
C VAL A 140 8.19 -18.74 -1.62
N SER A 141 7.52 -17.69 -2.07
CA SER A 141 7.91 -16.92 -3.27
C SER A 141 8.34 -15.52 -2.87
N ILE A 142 9.58 -15.15 -3.19
CA ILE A 142 10.13 -13.81 -2.96
C ILE A 142 10.43 -13.19 -4.32
N TYR A 143 9.64 -12.18 -4.70
CA TYR A 143 9.76 -11.55 -6.02
C TYR A 143 10.88 -10.50 -6.05
N ALA A 144 11.21 -10.09 -7.28
CA ALA A 144 12.34 -9.22 -7.59
C ALA A 144 12.39 -7.94 -6.73
N ASP A 145 13.61 -7.44 -6.51
CA ASP A 145 13.94 -6.21 -5.79
C ASP A 145 13.47 -6.16 -4.32
N THR A 146 13.11 -7.32 -3.75
CA THR A 146 12.78 -7.45 -2.32
C THR A 146 14.04 -7.44 -1.47
N VAL A 147 14.01 -6.67 -0.36
CA VAL A 147 15.09 -6.62 0.62
C VAL A 147 14.59 -7.14 1.96
N ILE A 148 15.28 -8.13 2.52
CA ILE A 148 14.94 -8.76 3.80
C ILE A 148 16.14 -8.63 4.75
N GLY A 149 15.90 -8.16 5.96
CA GLY A 149 16.89 -8.00 7.02
C GLY A 149 17.34 -9.33 7.63
N ASP A 150 18.01 -9.26 8.77
CA ASP A 150 18.53 -10.42 9.49
C ASP A 150 17.47 -11.09 10.38
N ASN A 151 17.64 -12.38 10.70
CA ASN A 151 16.80 -13.15 11.61
C ASN A 151 15.31 -13.19 11.22
N VAL A 152 14.98 -13.08 9.94
CA VAL A 152 13.60 -13.11 9.45
C VAL A 152 13.14 -14.55 9.24
N ILE A 153 11.91 -14.86 9.67
CA ILE A 153 11.28 -16.16 9.44
C ILE A 153 10.08 -15.96 8.51
N ILE A 154 10.04 -16.71 7.41
CA ILE A 154 8.88 -16.69 6.50
C ILE A 154 8.33 -18.10 6.37
N HIS A 155 7.12 -18.31 6.86
CA HIS A 155 6.46 -19.61 6.83
C HIS A 155 5.87 -19.95 5.45
N SER A 156 5.59 -21.23 5.26
CA SER A 156 5.24 -21.84 3.98
C SER A 156 4.10 -21.16 3.24
N ASN A 157 4.16 -21.18 1.91
CA ASN A 157 3.15 -20.66 0.97
C ASN A 157 2.97 -19.13 1.03
N SER A 158 3.86 -18.39 1.66
CA SER A 158 3.79 -16.92 1.68
C SER A 158 4.42 -16.32 0.43
N THR A 159 3.84 -15.23 -0.06
CA THR A 159 4.29 -14.49 -1.23
C THR A 159 4.73 -13.10 -0.81
N ILE A 160 5.97 -12.75 -1.11
CA ILE A 160 6.57 -11.45 -0.78
C ILE A 160 6.92 -10.70 -2.05
N GLY A 161 6.47 -9.46 -2.16
CA GLY A 161 6.77 -8.59 -3.29
C GLY A 161 5.99 -8.94 -4.57
N GLY A 162 4.82 -9.58 -4.43
CA GLY A 162 3.90 -9.79 -5.54
C GLY A 162 3.37 -8.48 -6.12
N ASP A 163 2.89 -8.50 -7.36
CA ASP A 163 2.29 -7.33 -7.99
C ASP A 163 1.02 -6.89 -7.28
N ALA A 164 0.87 -5.58 -7.11
CA ALA A 164 -0.32 -4.98 -6.55
C ALA A 164 -1.58 -5.22 -7.40
N CYS A 165 -2.70 -5.45 -6.74
CA CYS A 165 -4.02 -5.43 -7.37
C CYS A 165 -4.50 -3.97 -7.50
N TYR A 166 -3.86 -3.18 -8.37
CA TYR A 166 -4.15 -1.77 -8.53
C TYR A 166 -4.60 -1.46 -9.96
N PHE A 167 -5.89 -1.10 -10.10
CA PHE A 167 -6.53 -0.89 -11.40
C PHE A 167 -7.33 0.40 -11.40
N GLN A 168 -7.27 1.12 -12.51
CA GLN A 168 -8.13 2.27 -12.77
C GLN A 168 -9.26 1.89 -13.74
N LYS A 169 -10.49 2.30 -13.40
CA LYS A 169 -11.64 2.10 -14.29
C LYS A 169 -11.57 3.07 -15.46
N ARG A 170 -11.66 2.54 -16.66
CA ARG A 170 -11.76 3.27 -17.93
C ARG A 170 -13.06 2.88 -18.66
N PRO A 171 -13.50 3.66 -19.68
CA PRO A 171 -14.74 3.35 -20.42
C PRO A 171 -14.80 1.94 -20.99
N ASP A 172 -13.67 1.43 -21.47
CA ASP A 172 -13.49 0.13 -22.11
C ASP A 172 -13.06 -1.00 -21.16
N GLY A 173 -12.88 -0.71 -19.85
CA GLY A 173 -12.51 -1.75 -18.89
C GLY A 173 -11.65 -1.29 -17.73
N TRP A 174 -10.85 -2.20 -17.21
CA TRP A 174 -9.89 -1.95 -16.13
C TRP A 174 -8.47 -1.89 -16.70
N VAL A 175 -7.77 -0.81 -16.42
CA VAL A 175 -6.35 -0.65 -16.77
C VAL A 175 -5.53 -0.88 -15.53
N LYS A 176 -4.58 -1.84 -15.58
CA LYS A 176 -3.65 -2.13 -14.50
C LYS A 176 -2.58 -1.05 -14.43
N LEU A 177 -2.32 -0.55 -13.22
CA LEU A 177 -1.09 0.19 -12.93
C LEU A 177 0.00 -0.84 -12.60
N ASP A 178 0.99 -0.90 -13.48
CA ASP A 178 2.09 -1.87 -13.34
C ASP A 178 2.97 -1.50 -12.14
N SER A 179 3.24 -2.49 -11.29
CA SER A 179 4.04 -2.28 -10.09
C SER A 179 5.52 -2.21 -10.43
N CYS A 180 6.15 -1.10 -10.11
CA CYS A 180 7.57 -0.83 -10.33
C CYS A 180 8.35 -0.48 -9.05
N GLY A 181 7.66 -0.54 -7.92
CA GLY A 181 8.25 -0.38 -6.59
C GLY A 181 8.85 -1.65 -6.04
N ASN A 182 9.14 -1.67 -4.77
CA ASN A 182 9.78 -2.79 -4.09
C ASN A 182 9.13 -3.12 -2.74
N THR A 183 9.68 -4.13 -2.06
CA THR A 183 9.31 -4.51 -0.69
C THR A 183 10.55 -4.53 0.19
N ILE A 184 10.46 -3.94 1.37
CA ILE A 184 11.52 -3.95 2.38
C ILE A 184 10.95 -4.55 3.68
N ILE A 185 11.62 -5.56 4.19
CA ILE A 185 11.32 -6.21 5.47
C ILE A 185 12.55 -6.05 6.37
N GLU A 186 12.39 -5.35 7.49
CA GLU A 186 13.47 -5.19 8.46
C GLU A 186 13.76 -6.50 9.24
N SER A 187 14.78 -6.46 10.09
CA SER A 187 15.22 -7.61 10.88
C SER A 187 14.19 -8.08 11.91
N ASP A 188 14.32 -9.33 12.37
CA ASP A 188 13.53 -9.93 13.45
C ASP A 188 12.01 -10.05 13.15
N VAL A 189 11.61 -9.91 11.88
CA VAL A 189 10.21 -10.07 11.43
C VAL A 189 9.88 -11.55 11.30
N GLU A 190 8.64 -11.92 11.64
CA GLU A 190 8.12 -13.26 11.40
C GLU A 190 6.80 -13.18 10.62
N ILE A 191 6.70 -13.94 9.52
CA ILE A 191 5.55 -13.93 8.62
C ILE A 191 4.94 -15.31 8.60
N GLY A 192 3.69 -15.42 9.02
CA GLY A 192 2.90 -16.65 9.08
C GLY A 192 2.66 -17.30 7.71
N CYS A 193 2.02 -18.46 7.72
CA CYS A 193 1.75 -19.22 6.49
C CYS A 193 0.72 -18.51 5.59
N GLY A 194 0.97 -18.58 4.28
CA GLY A 194 0.01 -18.10 3.27
C GLY A 194 -0.22 -16.58 3.29
N CYS A 195 0.68 -15.80 3.85
CA CYS A 195 0.63 -14.34 3.81
C CYS A 195 0.97 -13.83 2.42
N CYS A 196 0.33 -12.72 2.01
CA CYS A 196 0.64 -12.02 0.78
C CYS A 196 1.02 -10.57 1.10
N ILE A 197 2.23 -10.17 0.72
CA ILE A 197 2.74 -8.81 0.86
C ILE A 197 3.04 -8.28 -0.53
N ASP A 198 2.22 -7.34 -1.00
CA ASP A 198 2.40 -6.73 -2.32
C ASP A 198 3.60 -5.78 -2.30
N LYS A 199 4.31 -5.66 -3.41
CA LYS A 199 5.30 -4.60 -3.57
C LYS A 199 4.61 -3.25 -3.82
N GLY A 200 5.32 -2.17 -3.62
CA GLY A 200 4.82 -0.85 -3.98
C GLY A 200 4.46 -0.75 -5.46
N VAL A 201 3.39 -0.01 -5.81
CA VAL A 201 3.10 0.30 -7.22
C VAL A 201 4.25 1.10 -7.80
N SER A 202 4.69 2.12 -7.10
CA SER A 202 5.87 2.90 -7.49
C SER A 202 6.83 3.17 -6.34
N GLY A 203 6.36 3.12 -5.10
CA GLY A 203 7.12 3.30 -3.88
C GLY A 203 7.58 1.98 -3.25
N THR A 204 7.53 1.93 -1.94
CA THR A 204 7.99 0.78 -1.13
C THR A 204 6.90 0.32 -0.19
N THR A 205 6.59 -0.98 -0.22
CA THR A 205 5.88 -1.61 0.90
C THR A 205 6.92 -1.96 1.98
N PHE A 206 6.75 -1.40 3.16
CA PHE A 206 7.73 -1.46 4.24
C PHE A 206 7.19 -2.17 5.47
N ILE A 207 7.98 -3.10 6.02
CA ILE A 207 7.68 -3.83 7.26
C ILE A 207 8.78 -3.58 8.28
N GLY A 208 8.44 -2.91 9.37
CA GLY A 208 9.37 -2.53 10.43
C GLY A 208 9.81 -3.70 11.32
N GLN A 209 10.96 -3.50 11.96
CA GLN A 209 11.66 -4.49 12.76
C GLN A 209 10.78 -5.12 13.85
N GLY A 210 10.88 -6.42 14.01
CA GLY A 210 10.23 -7.19 15.07
C GLY A 210 8.73 -7.40 14.88
N THR A 211 8.16 -6.95 13.77
CA THR A 211 6.73 -7.13 13.44
C THR A 211 6.40 -8.61 13.21
N LYS A 212 5.21 -9.02 13.65
CA LYS A 212 4.74 -10.40 13.62
C LYS A 212 3.42 -10.52 12.86
N PHE A 213 3.39 -11.43 11.92
CA PHE A 213 2.22 -11.77 11.12
C PHE A 213 1.73 -13.16 11.50
N ASP A 214 0.48 -13.28 11.83
CA ASP A 214 -0.21 -14.57 11.87
C ASP A 214 -0.54 -15.03 10.44
N ASN A 215 -1.19 -16.16 10.27
CA ASN A 215 -1.43 -16.79 8.98
C ASN A 215 -2.45 -16.01 8.12
N LEU A 216 -2.26 -16.07 6.79
CA LEU A 216 -3.21 -15.54 5.80
C LEU A 216 -3.43 -14.02 5.90
N VAL A 217 -2.45 -13.27 6.32
CA VAL A 217 -2.50 -11.80 6.32
C VAL A 217 -2.21 -11.26 4.92
N GLN A 218 -3.01 -10.28 4.47
CA GLN A 218 -2.77 -9.51 3.25
C GLN A 218 -2.28 -8.11 3.59
N VAL A 219 -1.17 -7.69 2.97
CA VAL A 219 -0.68 -6.31 3.00
C VAL A 219 -0.65 -5.77 1.57
N GLY A 220 -1.41 -4.72 1.33
CA GLY A 220 -1.48 -4.03 0.05
C GLY A 220 -0.25 -3.16 -0.20
N HIS A 221 -0.11 -2.73 -1.44
CA HIS A 221 1.01 -1.97 -1.99
C HIS A 221 1.28 -0.65 -1.26
N ASP A 222 2.51 -0.17 -1.29
CA ASP A 222 2.94 1.13 -0.73
C ASP A 222 2.52 1.34 0.75
N THR A 223 2.26 0.24 1.46
CA THR A 223 1.89 0.25 2.88
C THR A 223 3.13 0.31 3.74
N HIS A 224 3.09 1.14 4.78
CA HIS A 224 4.11 1.21 5.80
C HIS A 224 3.60 0.59 7.09
N ILE A 225 4.24 -0.47 7.56
CA ILE A 225 4.00 -1.07 8.86
C ILE A 225 5.20 -0.81 9.76
N GLY A 226 4.97 -0.16 10.87
CA GLY A 226 5.98 0.20 11.88
C GLY A 226 6.60 -1.02 12.57
N LYS A 227 7.35 -0.74 13.63
CA LYS A 227 8.09 -1.77 14.39
C LYS A 227 7.17 -2.45 15.42
N ARG A 228 7.41 -3.72 15.68
CA ARG A 228 6.74 -4.51 16.73
C ARG A 228 5.22 -4.52 16.61
N VAL A 229 4.71 -4.40 15.39
CA VAL A 229 3.29 -4.52 15.10
C VAL A 229 2.88 -5.98 15.12
N LEU A 230 1.70 -6.30 15.63
CA LEU A 230 1.12 -7.64 15.58
C LEU A 230 -0.10 -7.65 14.66
N LEU A 231 -0.05 -8.48 13.62
CA LEU A 231 -1.15 -8.68 12.67
C LEU A 231 -1.73 -10.09 12.84
N GLY A 232 -2.97 -10.16 13.32
CA GLY A 232 -3.68 -11.41 13.55
C GLY A 232 -4.17 -12.07 12.25
N ALA A 233 -4.47 -13.35 12.33
CA ALA A 233 -4.82 -14.19 11.19
C ALA A 233 -5.94 -13.60 10.32
N GLN A 234 -5.79 -13.72 9.00
CA GLN A 234 -6.78 -13.27 8.02
C GLN A 234 -7.10 -11.76 8.10
N SER A 235 -6.23 -10.95 8.69
CA SER A 235 -6.38 -9.50 8.60
C SER A 235 -5.94 -8.98 7.23
N GLY A 236 -6.60 -7.91 6.77
CA GLY A 236 -6.32 -7.28 5.50
C GLY A 236 -5.99 -5.80 5.68
N ILE A 237 -4.81 -5.39 5.23
CA ILE A 237 -4.36 -4.01 5.22
C ILE A 237 -4.34 -3.54 3.77
N ALA A 238 -5.21 -2.60 3.44
CA ALA A 238 -5.28 -2.07 2.09
C ALA A 238 -4.10 -1.12 1.80
N GLY A 239 -3.84 -0.90 0.51
CA GLY A 239 -2.68 -0.15 0.04
C GLY A 239 -2.57 1.29 0.55
N CYS A 240 -1.37 1.84 0.53
CA CYS A 240 -1.04 3.20 0.96
C CYS A 240 -1.37 3.50 2.43
N THR A 241 -1.52 2.48 3.26
CA THR A 241 -1.83 2.61 4.69
C THR A 241 -0.54 2.78 5.50
N TYR A 242 -0.57 3.64 6.51
CA TYR A 242 0.52 3.81 7.46
C TYR A 242 0.09 3.33 8.85
N ILE A 243 0.71 2.28 9.34
CA ILE A 243 0.54 1.75 10.70
C ILE A 243 1.80 2.06 11.47
N ASP A 244 1.69 2.85 12.54
CA ASP A 244 2.82 3.22 13.38
C ASP A 244 3.22 2.06 14.33
N ASP A 245 4.28 2.26 15.11
CA ASP A 245 4.87 1.25 15.99
C ASP A 245 3.91 0.68 17.03
N ASP A 246 4.17 -0.54 17.48
CA ASP A 246 3.55 -1.19 18.63
C ASP A 246 2.01 -1.41 18.50
N CYS A 247 1.44 -1.28 17.30
CA CYS A 247 0.03 -1.53 17.04
C CYS A 247 -0.33 -3.02 17.09
N LYS A 248 -1.57 -3.34 17.43
CA LYS A 248 -2.12 -4.71 17.46
C LYS A 248 -3.41 -4.76 16.65
N ILE A 249 -3.37 -5.41 15.51
CA ILE A 249 -4.53 -5.64 14.65
C ILE A 249 -4.94 -7.09 14.80
N TRP A 250 -6.03 -7.36 15.52
CA TRP A 250 -6.46 -8.72 15.78
C TRP A 250 -7.15 -9.37 14.58
N ALA A 251 -7.32 -10.68 14.66
CA ALA A 251 -7.74 -11.55 13.55
C ALA A 251 -9.00 -11.07 12.82
N LYS A 252 -9.05 -11.31 11.50
CA LYS A 252 -10.17 -10.98 10.61
C LYS A 252 -10.55 -9.50 10.59
N SER A 253 -9.65 -8.63 10.97
CA SER A 253 -9.86 -7.18 10.88
C SER A 253 -9.41 -6.67 9.51
N CYS A 254 -10.04 -5.59 9.04
CA CYS A 254 -9.64 -4.92 7.83
C CYS A 254 -9.39 -3.43 8.07
N VAL A 255 -8.38 -2.91 7.38
CA VAL A 255 -8.00 -1.50 7.38
C VAL A 255 -8.15 -0.99 5.96
N ASN A 256 -8.95 0.05 5.77
CA ASN A 256 -9.18 0.64 4.45
C ASN A 256 -7.93 1.40 3.97
N LYS A 257 -7.89 1.72 2.68
CA LYS A 257 -6.75 2.36 2.03
C LYS A 257 -6.51 3.79 2.51
N ASP A 258 -5.28 4.28 2.34
CA ASP A 258 -4.87 5.66 2.62
C ASP A 258 -5.08 6.10 4.08
N LEU A 259 -5.07 5.17 5.04
CA LEU A 259 -5.27 5.49 6.45
C LEU A 259 -3.93 5.59 7.21
N TYR A 260 -3.93 6.47 8.21
CA TYR A 260 -2.89 6.54 9.24
C TYR A 260 -3.41 5.95 10.55
N ILE A 261 -2.63 5.08 11.18
CA ILE A 261 -2.94 4.45 12.46
C ILE A 261 -1.81 4.78 13.44
N ALA A 262 -2.14 5.60 14.44
CA ALA A 262 -1.20 6.06 15.46
C ALA A 262 -0.69 4.91 16.33
N LYS A 263 0.50 5.12 16.87
CA LYS A 263 1.24 4.20 17.73
C LYS A 263 0.40 3.61 18.88
N ASN A 264 0.70 2.36 19.24
CA ASN A 264 0.02 1.63 20.34
C ASN A 264 -1.50 1.42 20.12
N THR A 265 -2.02 1.61 18.91
CA THR A 265 -3.43 1.35 18.61
C THR A 265 -3.73 -0.15 18.66
N VAL A 266 -4.86 -0.50 19.28
CA VAL A 266 -5.39 -1.87 19.30
C VAL A 266 -6.70 -1.91 18.50
N LEU A 267 -6.76 -2.71 17.44
CA LEU A 267 -7.98 -3.00 16.71
C LEU A 267 -8.42 -4.42 17.05
N TYR A 268 -9.58 -4.56 17.71
CA TYR A 268 -10.12 -5.87 18.11
C TYR A 268 -10.54 -6.69 16.87
N ALA A 269 -10.60 -7.99 17.08
CA ALA A 269 -10.96 -8.94 16.03
C ALA A 269 -12.32 -8.61 15.37
N VAL A 270 -12.43 -8.93 14.07
CA VAL A 270 -13.64 -8.72 13.26
C VAL A 270 -14.05 -7.23 13.22
N SER A 271 -13.09 -6.34 13.14
CA SER A 271 -13.31 -4.90 13.04
C SER A 271 -12.94 -4.37 11.67
N ALA A 272 -13.63 -3.31 11.22
CA ALA A 272 -13.33 -2.61 9.98
C ALA A 272 -13.01 -1.14 10.26
N LEU A 273 -11.77 -0.73 9.96
CA LEU A 273 -11.33 0.65 10.13
C LEU A 273 -11.51 1.42 8.80
N ASP A 274 -12.33 2.48 8.84
CA ASP A 274 -12.66 3.31 7.68
C ASP A 274 -12.13 4.75 7.76
N LYS A 275 -11.49 5.11 8.89
CA LYS A 275 -10.91 6.44 9.14
C LYS A 275 -9.58 6.34 9.84
N SER A 276 -8.71 7.32 9.59
CA SER A 276 -7.42 7.43 10.28
C SER A 276 -7.59 7.61 11.78
N VAL A 277 -6.66 7.00 12.54
CA VAL A 277 -6.58 7.08 14.01
C VAL A 277 -5.39 7.98 14.34
N GLN A 278 -5.68 9.19 14.81
CA GLN A 278 -4.64 10.18 15.13
C GLN A 278 -4.16 10.10 16.59
N GLN A 279 -5.00 9.59 17.46
CA GLN A 279 -4.69 9.47 18.90
C GLN A 279 -3.97 8.15 19.16
N GLU A 280 -2.81 8.23 19.81
CA GLU A 280 -2.07 7.05 20.27
C GLU A 280 -2.81 6.26 21.35
N GLY A 281 -2.56 4.96 21.43
CA GLY A 281 -3.07 4.07 22.47
C GLY A 281 -4.57 3.79 22.40
N CYS A 282 -5.23 4.13 21.28
CA CYS A 282 -6.65 3.85 21.10
C CYS A 282 -6.95 2.35 21.05
N THR A 283 -8.09 1.96 21.59
CA THR A 283 -8.66 0.63 21.41
C THR A 283 -9.98 0.75 20.68
N LEU A 284 -10.05 0.13 19.50
CA LEU A 284 -11.17 0.25 18.57
C LEU A 284 -11.85 -1.09 18.36
N PHE A 285 -13.17 -1.07 18.13
CA PHE A 285 -13.95 -2.28 17.88
C PHE A 285 -15.14 -2.03 16.97
N GLY A 286 -15.47 -3.01 16.16
CA GLY A 286 -16.71 -3.08 15.39
C GLY A 286 -16.58 -2.68 13.93
N MET A 287 -17.73 -2.46 13.30
CA MET A 287 -17.87 -2.14 11.89
C MET A 287 -18.91 -1.01 11.73
N PRO A 288 -18.50 0.21 11.40
CA PRO A 288 -17.11 0.67 11.42
C PRO A 288 -16.49 0.58 12.81
N ALA A 289 -15.15 0.51 12.87
CA ALA A 289 -14.44 0.45 14.14
C ALA A 289 -14.44 1.83 14.82
N ILE A 290 -14.92 1.86 16.04
CA ILE A 290 -14.96 3.03 16.92
C ILE A 290 -14.31 2.66 18.26
N ASP A 291 -14.22 3.64 19.20
CA ASP A 291 -13.75 3.34 20.55
C ASP A 291 -14.45 2.11 21.15
N ALA A 292 -13.68 1.19 21.71
CA ALA A 292 -14.20 -0.10 22.14
C ALA A 292 -15.22 0.01 23.28
N ALA A 293 -14.99 0.92 24.25
CA ALA A 293 -15.92 1.11 25.36
C ALA A 293 -17.26 1.68 24.88
N THR A 294 -17.21 2.57 23.89
CA THR A 294 -18.40 3.10 23.23
C THR A 294 -19.14 1.99 22.47
N LYS A 295 -18.43 1.16 21.72
CA LYS A 295 -19.05 0.04 20.98
C LYS A 295 -19.72 -0.98 21.89
N TRP A 296 -19.11 -1.31 23.02
CA TRP A 296 -19.72 -2.19 24.00
C TRP A 296 -21.04 -1.63 24.57
N LYS A 297 -21.10 -0.32 24.83
CA LYS A 297 -22.34 0.35 25.26
C LYS A 297 -23.42 0.27 24.19
N GLU A 298 -23.08 0.55 22.92
CA GLU A 298 -24.00 0.40 21.79
C GLU A 298 -24.57 -1.02 21.69
N MET A 299 -23.72 -2.04 21.79
CA MET A 299 -24.15 -3.44 21.73
C MET A 299 -25.12 -3.81 22.86
N ILE A 300 -24.91 -3.30 24.07
CA ILE A 300 -25.84 -3.47 25.20
C ILE A 300 -27.18 -2.80 24.91
N LEU A 301 -27.16 -1.57 24.36
CA LEU A 301 -28.40 -0.87 23.99
C LEU A 301 -29.16 -1.61 22.90
N ILE A 302 -28.47 -2.07 21.85
CA ILE A 302 -29.06 -2.89 20.78
C ILE A 302 -29.72 -4.15 21.33
N LYS A 303 -29.07 -4.85 22.27
CA LYS A 303 -29.61 -6.04 22.92
C LYS A 303 -30.89 -5.75 23.69
N ASN A 304 -31.06 -4.55 24.22
CA ASN A 304 -32.23 -4.12 24.98
C ASN A 304 -33.36 -3.50 24.13
N LEU A 305 -33.11 -3.22 22.84
CA LEU A 305 -34.07 -2.61 21.92
C LEU A 305 -35.41 -3.36 21.84
N PRO A 306 -35.49 -4.72 21.78
CA PRO A 306 -36.80 -5.40 21.75
C PRO A 306 -37.64 -5.07 22.94
N LYS A 307 -37.07 -5.08 24.16
CA LYS A 307 -37.79 -4.74 25.41
C LYS A 307 -38.25 -3.29 25.41
N LEU A 308 -37.39 -2.37 24.97
CA LEU A 308 -37.74 -0.95 24.84
C LEU A 308 -38.90 -0.74 23.87
N TYR A 309 -38.88 -1.43 22.72
CA TYR A 309 -39.92 -1.37 21.72
C TYR A 309 -41.29 -1.83 22.29
N GLU A 310 -41.33 -2.96 23.02
CA GLU A 310 -42.53 -3.47 23.68
C GLU A 310 -43.06 -2.43 24.72
N THR A 311 -42.19 -1.88 25.54
CA THR A 311 -42.56 -0.85 26.53
C THR A 311 -43.17 0.39 25.85
N VAL A 312 -42.56 0.88 24.77
CA VAL A 312 -43.07 2.03 24.01
C VAL A 312 -44.44 1.72 23.40
N LYS A 313 -44.63 0.53 22.87
CA LYS A 313 -45.91 0.08 22.29
C LYS A 313 -47.01 0.05 23.38
N GLU A 314 -46.72 -0.53 24.53
CA GLU A 314 -47.66 -0.53 25.66
C GLU A 314 -48.06 0.88 26.14
N LEU A 315 -47.12 1.82 26.16
CA LEU A 315 -47.38 3.21 26.50
C LEU A 315 -48.30 3.90 25.49
N GLN A 316 -48.06 3.69 24.20
CA GLN A 316 -48.88 4.22 23.11
C GLN A 316 -50.31 3.66 23.15
N ASP A 317 -50.48 2.37 23.45
CA ASP A 317 -51.81 1.77 23.57
C ASP A 317 -52.57 2.28 24.81
N LYS A 318 -51.89 2.55 25.91
CA LYS A 318 -52.48 3.18 27.09
C LYS A 318 -52.91 4.63 26.85
N GLU A 319 -52.18 5.39 26.03
CA GLU A 319 -52.56 6.75 25.65
C GLU A 319 -53.82 6.75 24.76
N LYS A 320 -53.87 5.86 23.76
CA LYS A 320 -55.04 5.70 22.86
C LYS A 320 -56.32 5.25 23.58
N GLY A 321 -56.20 4.50 24.68
CA GLY A 321 -57.34 4.07 25.49
C GLY A 321 -57.78 5.11 26.51
N ARG A 322 -57.10 6.26 26.58
CA ARG A 322 -57.47 7.39 27.45
C ARG A 322 -58.16 8.56 26.71
N MET A 323 -58.24 8.47 25.38
CA MET A 323 -59.02 9.34 24.51
C MET A 323 -60.36 8.66 24.19
#